data_52a82dcde3d270b810a28a4434f000a7
#
_entry.id   52a82dcde3d270b810a28a4434f000a7
#
_cell.length_a   1.000
_cell.length_b   1.000
_cell.length_c   1.000
_cell.angle_alpha   90.00
_cell.angle_beta   90.00
_cell.angle_gamma   90.00
#
_symmetry.space_group_name_H-M   'P 1'
#
loop_
_entity.id
_entity.type
_entity.pdbx_description
1 polymer ?
#
loop_
_entity_poly.entity_id
_entity_poly.type
_entity_poly.pdbx_seq_one_letter_code
_entity_poly.pdbx_strand_id
1 'polypeptide(L)'
;MHDKRTVDQPFLEGLRLIERDAFDNRNFVKKGVNWALRAIGRRNAALNVAAVTVARRLSASPDAAARFVGKGALKELTSPPVLRQLAKSRV
;
A
#
# COMPACT_ATOMS: atom_id res chain seq x y z
N MET A 1 3.65 25.17 11.03
CA MET A 1 2.54 24.26 10.76
C MET A 1 2.94 23.30 9.65
N HIS A 2 2.70 22.03 9.86
CA HIS A 2 3.07 21.04 8.86
C HIS A 2 1.96 20.85 7.84
N ASP A 3 2.33 20.96 6.58
CA ASP A 3 1.45 20.57 5.49
C ASP A 3 1.42 19.03 5.42
N LYS A 4 0.24 18.44 5.58
CA LYS A 4 0.09 16.98 5.52
C LYS A 4 0.57 16.42 4.18
N ARG A 5 0.40 17.17 3.10
CA ARG A 5 0.89 16.74 1.79
C ARG A 5 2.40 16.60 1.78
N THR A 6 3.11 17.56 2.41
CA THR A 6 4.56 17.50 2.47
C THR A 6 5.02 16.31 3.29
N VAL A 7 4.33 16.00 4.41
CA VAL A 7 4.65 14.87 5.27
C VAL A 7 4.42 13.55 4.55
N ASP A 8 3.34 13.45 3.78
CA ASP A 8 2.98 12.22 3.10
C ASP A 8 3.71 12.02 1.76
N GLN A 9 4.32 13.08 1.22
CA GLN A 9 4.91 13.03 -0.12
C GLN A 9 5.93 11.90 -0.31
N PRO A 10 6.86 11.65 0.64
CA PRO A 10 7.80 10.54 0.46
C PRO A 10 7.10 9.19 0.37
N PHE A 11 5.97 9.02 1.07
CA PHE A 11 5.21 7.77 1.04
C PHE A 11 4.46 7.62 -0.28
N LEU A 12 3.94 8.72 -0.82
CA LEU A 12 3.29 8.68 -2.14
C LEU A 12 4.29 8.34 -3.24
N GLU A 13 5.49 8.89 -3.17
CA GLU A 13 6.56 8.52 -4.10
C GLU A 13 6.94 7.05 -3.92
N GLY A 14 6.98 6.58 -2.66
CA GLY A 14 7.23 5.17 -2.36
C GLY A 14 6.21 4.26 -3.02
N LEU A 15 4.92 4.65 -3.02
CA LEU A 15 3.88 3.87 -3.67
C LEU A 15 4.10 3.73 -5.17
N ARG A 16 4.60 4.78 -5.82
CA ARG A 16 4.92 4.72 -7.25
C ARG A 16 6.03 3.70 -7.52
N LEU A 17 7.05 3.69 -6.67
CA LEU A 17 8.16 2.74 -6.80
C LEU A 17 7.68 1.31 -6.52
N ILE A 18 6.82 1.14 -5.52
CA ILE A 18 6.24 -0.15 -5.17
C ILE A 18 5.44 -0.70 -6.36
N GLU A 19 4.62 0.13 -6.97
CA GLU A 19 3.81 -0.31 -8.10
C GLU A 19 4.71 -0.76 -9.26
N ARG A 20 5.79 -0.03 -9.53
CA ARG A 20 6.76 -0.40 -10.55
C ARG A 20 7.43 -1.74 -10.22
N ASP A 21 7.88 -1.90 -8.97
CA ASP A 21 8.66 -3.07 -8.57
C ASP A 21 7.81 -4.32 -8.34
N ALA A 22 6.49 -4.17 -8.24
CA ALA A 22 5.58 -5.30 -8.02
C ALA A 22 5.61 -6.32 -9.17
N PHE A 23 6.13 -5.93 -10.33
CA PHE A 23 6.27 -6.84 -11.47
C PHE A 23 7.51 -7.73 -11.39
N ASP A 24 8.35 -7.56 -10.37
CA ASP A 24 9.55 -8.37 -10.19
C ASP A 24 9.19 -9.70 -9.55
N ASN A 25 9.57 -10.82 -10.21
CA ASN A 25 9.22 -12.16 -9.77
C ASN A 25 10.13 -12.72 -8.67
N ARG A 26 11.20 -12.02 -8.32
CA ARG A 26 12.11 -12.51 -7.29
C ARG A 26 11.40 -12.49 -5.93
N ASN A 27 11.48 -13.61 -5.21
CA ASN A 27 10.72 -13.77 -3.97
C ASN A 27 11.02 -12.69 -2.93
N PHE A 28 12.28 -12.34 -2.74
CA PHE A 28 12.62 -11.35 -1.74
C PHE A 28 12.12 -9.97 -2.11
N VAL A 29 12.05 -9.65 -3.40
CA VAL A 29 11.50 -8.38 -3.87
C VAL A 29 9.99 -8.35 -3.64
N LYS A 30 9.28 -9.45 -3.97
CA LYS A 30 7.83 -9.55 -3.74
C LYS A 30 7.49 -9.34 -2.27
N LYS A 31 8.22 -9.99 -1.37
CA LYS A 31 7.97 -9.86 0.07
C LYS A 31 8.22 -8.44 0.55
N GLY A 32 9.32 -7.82 0.08
CA GLY A 32 9.65 -6.45 0.46
C GLY A 32 8.63 -5.45 -0.04
N VAL A 33 8.20 -5.59 -1.28
CA VAL A 33 7.19 -4.72 -1.90
C VAL A 33 5.86 -4.85 -1.15
N ASN A 34 5.44 -6.09 -0.88
CA ASN A 34 4.19 -6.36 -0.17
C ASN A 34 4.22 -5.74 1.23
N TRP A 35 5.32 -5.94 1.96
CA TRP A 35 5.47 -5.40 3.30
C TRP A 35 5.46 -3.87 3.29
N ALA A 36 6.17 -3.26 2.35
CA ALA A 36 6.22 -1.80 2.24
C ALA A 36 4.86 -1.20 1.92
N LEU A 37 4.12 -1.84 1.00
CA LEU A 37 2.78 -1.38 0.63
C LEU A 37 1.84 -1.41 1.83
N ARG A 38 1.89 -2.48 2.63
CA ARG A 38 1.08 -2.59 3.84
C ARG A 38 1.47 -1.54 4.87
N ALA A 39 2.77 -1.32 5.07
CA ALA A 39 3.26 -0.35 6.03
C ALA A 39 2.77 1.07 5.69
N ILE A 40 2.84 1.45 4.42
CA ILE A 40 2.38 2.75 3.98
C ILE A 40 0.87 2.89 4.19
N GLY A 41 0.11 1.85 3.83
CA GLY A 41 -1.35 1.90 3.95
C GLY A 41 -1.87 1.91 5.38
N ARG A 42 -1.02 1.56 6.36
CA ARG A 42 -1.40 1.57 7.76
C ARG A 42 -1.01 2.87 8.48
N ARG A 43 -0.33 3.77 7.80
CA ARG A 43 0.20 4.98 8.41
C ARG A 43 -0.88 5.99 8.75
N ASN A 44 -1.76 6.28 7.80
CA ASN A 44 -2.90 7.17 8.03
C ASN A 44 -3.99 6.91 6.99
N ALA A 45 -5.16 7.53 7.18
CA ALA A 45 -6.31 7.28 6.33
C ALA A 45 -6.06 7.70 4.87
N ALA A 46 -5.39 8.82 4.64
CA ALA A 46 -5.09 9.28 3.28
C ALA A 46 -4.16 8.33 2.55
N LEU A 47 -3.13 7.84 3.23
CA LEU A 47 -2.20 6.87 2.65
C LEU A 47 -2.85 5.50 2.48
N ASN A 48 -3.80 5.15 3.36
CA ASN A 48 -4.57 3.93 3.18
C ASN A 48 -5.34 3.96 1.86
N VAL A 49 -6.04 5.05 1.57
CA VAL A 49 -6.77 5.20 0.31
C VAL A 49 -5.84 5.08 -0.89
N ALA A 50 -4.69 5.75 -0.83
CA ALA A 50 -3.71 5.69 -1.92
C ALA A 50 -3.14 4.28 -2.10
N ALA A 51 -2.79 3.61 -1.00
CA ALA A 51 -2.25 2.26 -1.05
C ALA A 51 -3.29 1.24 -1.53
N VAL A 52 -4.54 1.38 -1.10
CA VAL A 52 -5.63 0.53 -1.57
C VAL A 52 -5.84 0.70 -3.06
N THR A 53 -5.76 1.93 -3.57
CA THR A 53 -5.86 2.18 -5.01
C THR A 53 -4.76 1.43 -5.79
N VAL A 54 -3.52 1.52 -5.31
CA VAL A 54 -2.41 0.77 -5.91
C VAL A 54 -2.67 -0.73 -5.83
N ALA A 55 -3.08 -1.22 -4.65
CA ALA A 55 -3.33 -2.64 -4.46
C ALA A 55 -4.44 -3.16 -5.40
N ARG A 56 -5.47 -2.37 -5.63
CA ARG A 56 -6.53 -2.77 -6.57
C ARG A 56 -6.02 -2.88 -7.99
N ARG A 57 -5.21 -1.91 -8.44
CA ARG A 57 -4.62 -1.98 -9.78
C ARG A 57 -3.74 -3.22 -9.93
N LEU A 58 -2.92 -3.51 -8.91
CA LEU A 58 -2.04 -4.67 -8.93
C LEU A 58 -2.83 -5.97 -8.92
N SER A 59 -3.91 -6.05 -8.13
CA SER A 59 -4.72 -7.26 -8.04
C SER A 59 -5.45 -7.58 -9.34
N ALA A 60 -5.68 -6.58 -10.18
CA ALA A 60 -6.32 -6.75 -11.49
C ALA A 60 -5.31 -6.97 -12.61
N SER A 61 -4.03 -6.96 -12.32
CA SER A 61 -2.97 -7.11 -13.33
C SER A 61 -2.93 -8.53 -13.89
N PRO A 62 -2.61 -8.70 -15.18
CA PRO A 62 -2.35 -10.03 -15.73
C PRO A 62 -1.04 -10.64 -15.22
N ASP A 63 -0.14 -9.83 -14.65
CA ASP A 63 1.13 -10.32 -14.12
C ASP A 63 0.93 -11.01 -12.77
N ALA A 64 1.45 -12.25 -12.64
CA ALA A 64 1.23 -13.05 -11.44
C ALA A 64 1.87 -12.45 -10.19
N ALA A 65 3.07 -11.87 -10.32
CA ALA A 65 3.75 -11.24 -9.18
C ALA A 65 2.97 -10.03 -8.69
N ALA A 66 2.50 -9.18 -9.60
CA ALA A 66 1.71 -8.00 -9.25
C ALA A 66 0.40 -8.41 -8.57
N ARG A 67 -0.29 -9.44 -9.10
CA ARG A 67 -1.53 -9.93 -8.48
C ARG A 67 -1.30 -10.41 -7.06
N PHE A 68 -0.22 -11.14 -6.85
CA PHE A 68 0.12 -11.67 -5.52
C PHE A 68 0.25 -10.52 -4.50
N VAL A 69 1.03 -9.52 -4.85
CA VAL A 69 1.23 -8.34 -3.99
C VAL A 69 -0.08 -7.60 -3.77
N GLY A 70 -0.81 -7.34 -4.86
CA GLY A 70 -2.04 -6.57 -4.80
C GLY A 70 -3.12 -7.21 -3.96
N LYS A 71 -3.35 -8.50 -4.16
CA LYS A 71 -4.40 -9.22 -3.41
C LYS A 71 -4.09 -9.30 -1.93
N GLY A 72 -2.84 -9.58 -1.58
CA GLY A 72 -2.43 -9.65 -0.17
C GLY A 72 -2.58 -8.31 0.53
N ALA A 73 -2.08 -7.26 -0.09
CA ALA A 73 -2.17 -5.92 0.49
C ALA A 73 -3.61 -5.42 0.57
N LEU A 74 -4.40 -5.65 -0.49
CA LEU A 74 -5.79 -5.21 -0.51
C LEU A 74 -6.59 -5.87 0.62
N LYS A 75 -6.40 -7.16 0.81
CA LYS A 75 -7.09 -7.90 1.88
C LYS A 75 -6.77 -7.31 3.25
N GLU A 76 -5.49 -7.06 3.53
CA GLU A 76 -5.10 -6.54 4.82
C GLU A 76 -5.54 -5.09 5.02
N LEU A 77 -5.34 -4.23 4.03
CA LEU A 77 -5.60 -2.80 4.17
C LEU A 77 -7.07 -2.46 4.25
N THR A 78 -7.95 -3.35 3.78
CA THR A 78 -9.40 -3.18 3.89
C THR A 78 -9.98 -4.02 5.03
N SER A 79 -9.14 -4.68 5.82
CA SER A 79 -9.62 -5.50 6.94
C SER A 79 -10.16 -4.65 8.06
N PRO A 80 -11.17 -5.14 8.83
CA PRO A 80 -11.73 -4.38 9.94
C PRO A 80 -10.71 -3.93 10.98
N PRO A 81 -9.72 -4.74 11.40
CA PRO A 81 -8.74 -4.26 12.39
C PRO A 81 -7.97 -3.03 11.92
N VAL A 82 -7.53 -3.01 10.65
CA VAL A 82 -6.79 -1.88 10.10
C VAL A 82 -7.66 -0.65 10.02
N LEU A 83 -8.89 -0.79 9.52
CA LEU A 83 -9.81 0.32 9.38
C LEU A 83 -10.18 0.91 10.74
N ARG A 84 -10.37 0.07 11.76
CA ARG A 84 -10.64 0.54 13.12
C ARG A 84 -9.47 1.31 13.70
N GLN A 85 -8.25 0.81 13.48
CA GLN A 85 -7.05 1.49 13.96
C GLN A 85 -6.89 2.87 13.31
N LEU A 86 -7.15 2.97 12.02
CA LEU A 86 -7.08 4.24 11.31
C LEU A 86 -8.15 5.22 11.79
N ALA A 87 -9.34 4.72 12.08
CA ALA A 87 -10.42 5.56 12.63
C ALA A 87 -10.05 6.12 13.99
N LYS A 88 -9.42 5.33 14.85
CA LYS A 88 -8.96 5.80 16.16
C LYS A 88 -7.89 6.86 16.05
N SER A 89 -7.05 6.77 15.03
CA SER A 89 -5.94 7.71 14.84
C SER A 89 -6.40 9.09 14.36
N ARG A 90 -7.67 9.24 14.03
CA ARG A 90 -8.20 10.50 13.49
C ARG A 90 -8.53 11.54 14.54
N VAL A 91 -8.41 11.19 15.77
CA VAL A 91 -8.76 12.12 16.87
C VAL A 91 -7.85 13.35 16.89
#